data_0b9c5e9a39003c8091881acf1d458aac
#
_entry.id   0b9c5e9a39003c8091881acf1d458aac
#
_cell.length_a   1.000
_cell.length_b   1.000
_cell.length_c   1.000
_cell.angle_alpha   90.00
_cell.angle_beta   90.00
_cell.angle_gamma   90.00
#
_symmetry.space_group_name_H-M   'P 1'
#
loop_
_entity.id
_entity.type
_entity.pdbx_description
1 polymer ?
#
loop_
_entity_poly.entity_id
_entity_poly.type
_entity_poly.pdbx_seq_one_letter_code
_entity_poly.pdbx_strand_id
1 'polypeptide(L)'
;QPYYEVNGSIEEAPKSSIASELIAHVSAITVKDRVCDNIKTVVEDRLGLKLEGILPTPIIEASISLSDTQKDLGSVFVDLGGTTTSVVIYLGGVFRRLRVLPFGGKNVTLDLTDLQLSEEDADAVKLHYAGATTNADREKTFVIRDIDGISERSIRVLDVNRYAAARMKEIIANVVATVNHSGVLNRIEGGYVWTGGGIALARTEELLRSEVRNFSTYTQLLQYVDKD
;
A
#
# COMPACT_ATOMS: atom_id res chain seq x y z
N GLN A 1 -6.73 -7.02 17.46
CA GLN A 1 -6.88 -7.99 18.56
C GLN A 1 -5.72 -7.80 19.53
N PRO A 2 -5.96 -7.77 20.85
CA PRO A 2 -4.88 -7.80 21.81
C PRO A 2 -4.22 -9.18 21.77
N TYR A 3 -2.92 -9.22 22.06
CA TYR A 3 -2.24 -10.48 22.41
C TYR A 3 -1.68 -10.34 23.82
N TYR A 4 -1.50 -11.46 24.45
CA TYR A 4 -1.12 -11.51 25.85
C TYR A 4 0.20 -12.24 26.01
N GLU A 5 0.96 -11.84 26.99
CA GLU A 5 2.17 -12.52 27.41
C GLU A 5 1.95 -13.02 28.83
N VAL A 6 1.98 -14.34 28.99
CA VAL A 6 1.73 -15.04 30.26
C VAL A 6 3.03 -15.67 30.71
N ASN A 7 3.62 -15.18 31.80
CA ASN A 7 4.94 -15.64 32.29
C ASN A 7 6.01 -15.70 31.17
N GLY A 8 6.03 -14.74 30.25
CA GLY A 8 6.97 -14.65 29.12
C GLY A 8 6.58 -15.46 27.88
N SER A 9 5.44 -16.15 27.86
CA SER A 9 4.93 -16.91 26.70
C SER A 9 3.73 -16.19 26.08
N ILE A 10 3.68 -16.12 24.74
CA ILE A 10 2.58 -15.48 24.02
C ILE A 10 1.37 -16.40 23.98
N GLU A 11 0.22 -15.87 24.42
CA GLU A 11 -1.09 -16.55 24.37
C GLU A 11 -2.12 -15.61 23.72
N GLU A 12 -3.02 -16.15 22.90
CA GLU A 12 -4.07 -15.36 22.23
C GLU A 12 -5.23 -15.03 23.17
N ALA A 13 -5.58 -15.94 24.05
CA ALA A 13 -6.71 -15.81 24.98
C ALA A 13 -6.42 -16.53 26.30
N PRO A 14 -5.73 -15.91 27.26
CA PRO A 14 -5.31 -16.52 28.51
C PRO A 14 -6.47 -16.67 29.54
N LYS A 15 -7.64 -17.12 29.06
CA LYS A 15 -8.77 -17.42 29.96
C LYS A 15 -8.42 -18.65 30.76
N SER A 16 -8.34 -18.53 32.06
CA SER A 16 -8.04 -19.64 32.98
C SER A 16 -6.55 -19.99 33.11
N SER A 17 -5.62 -19.22 32.52
CA SER A 17 -4.19 -19.42 32.74
C SER A 17 -3.81 -18.95 34.15
N ILE A 18 -3.08 -19.81 34.89
CA ILE A 18 -2.47 -19.42 36.18
C ILE A 18 -1.15 -18.73 35.88
N ALA A 19 -1.06 -17.47 36.22
CA ALA A 19 0.14 -16.66 35.93
C ALA A 19 0.55 -15.81 37.13
N SER A 20 1.84 -15.63 37.32
CA SER A 20 2.40 -14.62 38.22
C SER A 20 2.49 -13.24 37.52
N GLU A 21 2.60 -13.25 36.20
CA GLU A 21 2.69 -12.04 35.35
C GLU A 21 1.82 -12.20 34.10
N LEU A 22 1.00 -11.17 33.84
CA LEU A 22 0.20 -11.07 32.62
C LEU A 22 0.41 -9.69 32.00
N ILE A 23 0.96 -9.65 30.80
CA ILE A 23 1.13 -8.43 30.03
C ILE A 23 0.14 -8.45 28.86
N ALA A 24 -0.73 -7.46 28.78
CA ALA A 24 -1.61 -7.27 27.64
C ALA A 24 -0.99 -6.28 26.63
N HIS A 25 -0.70 -6.74 25.44
CA HIS A 25 -0.26 -5.89 24.34
C HIS A 25 -1.47 -5.46 23.52
N VAL A 26 -1.76 -4.18 23.52
CA VAL A 26 -2.89 -3.59 22.79
C VAL A 26 -2.40 -2.60 21.76
N SER A 27 -2.94 -2.70 20.53
CA SER A 27 -2.74 -1.67 19.50
C SER A 27 -3.99 -0.79 19.45
N ALA A 28 -3.82 0.50 19.66
CA ALA A 28 -4.88 1.47 19.51
C ALA A 28 -4.70 2.24 18.20
N ILE A 29 -5.76 2.34 17.42
CA ILE A 29 -5.81 3.19 16.23
C ILE A 29 -6.66 4.39 16.59
N THR A 30 -6.07 5.56 16.52
CA THR A 30 -6.75 6.81 16.79
C THR A 30 -7.01 7.57 15.51
N VAL A 31 -8.17 8.14 15.40
CA VAL A 31 -8.62 8.97 14.29
C VAL A 31 -9.13 10.29 14.88
N LYS A 32 -9.01 11.37 14.12
CA LYS A 32 -9.58 12.66 14.56
C LYS A 32 -11.10 12.56 14.61
N ASP A 33 -11.73 12.98 15.72
CA ASP A 33 -13.17 12.93 15.92
C ASP A 33 -13.95 13.53 14.73
N ARG A 34 -13.48 14.65 14.19
CA ARG A 34 -14.07 15.30 13.02
C ARG A 34 -14.22 14.36 11.81
N VAL A 35 -13.34 13.39 11.62
CA VAL A 35 -13.45 12.42 10.51
C VAL A 35 -14.62 11.49 10.77
N CYS A 36 -14.74 10.97 11.99
CA CYS A 36 -15.85 10.12 12.39
C CYS A 36 -17.19 10.88 12.33
N ASP A 37 -17.22 12.12 12.80
CA ASP A 37 -18.42 12.96 12.79
C ASP A 37 -18.88 13.27 11.37
N ASN A 38 -17.95 13.57 10.44
CA ASN A 38 -18.27 13.76 9.04
C ASN A 38 -18.88 12.50 8.40
N ILE A 39 -18.33 11.32 8.70
CA ILE A 39 -18.88 10.06 8.20
C ILE A 39 -20.28 9.82 8.76
N LYS A 40 -20.47 10.02 10.07
CA LYS A 40 -21.81 9.91 10.69
C LYS A 40 -22.80 10.86 10.06
N THR A 41 -22.45 12.13 9.92
CA THR A 41 -23.32 13.14 9.31
C THR A 41 -23.74 12.75 7.90
N VAL A 42 -22.83 12.20 7.09
CA VAL A 42 -23.19 11.76 5.74
C VAL A 42 -24.07 10.52 5.78
N VAL A 43 -23.70 9.51 6.54
CA VAL A 43 -24.38 8.21 6.52
C VAL A 43 -25.72 8.26 7.27
N GLU A 44 -25.75 8.85 8.46
CA GLU A 44 -26.95 8.85 9.31
C GLU A 44 -27.84 10.05 9.01
N ASP A 45 -27.31 11.28 9.06
CA ASP A 45 -28.16 12.48 8.97
C ASP A 45 -28.62 12.78 7.55
N ARG A 46 -27.79 12.53 6.51
CA ARG A 46 -28.13 12.86 5.11
C ARG A 46 -28.71 11.69 4.34
N LEU A 47 -28.21 10.46 4.57
CA LEU A 47 -28.69 9.28 3.85
C LEU A 47 -29.73 8.48 4.63
N GLY A 48 -29.95 8.76 5.91
CA GLY A 48 -30.89 8.04 6.76
C GLY A 48 -30.50 6.57 6.98
N LEU A 49 -29.25 6.22 6.82
CA LEU A 49 -28.74 4.86 7.00
C LEU A 49 -28.15 4.70 8.41
N LYS A 50 -28.22 3.50 8.95
CA LYS A 50 -27.59 3.19 10.24
C LYS A 50 -26.10 2.91 10.05
N LEU A 51 -25.25 3.62 10.76
CA LEU A 51 -23.80 3.36 10.79
C LEU A 51 -23.48 2.29 11.82
N GLU A 52 -23.13 1.08 11.39
CA GLU A 52 -22.79 -0.02 12.28
C GLU A 52 -21.35 0.08 12.84
N GLY A 53 -20.43 0.75 12.14
CA GLY A 53 -19.06 0.93 12.58
C GLY A 53 -18.18 1.64 11.54
N ILE A 54 -17.01 2.04 11.99
CA ILE A 54 -15.95 2.63 11.15
C ILE A 54 -14.71 1.78 11.32
N LEU A 55 -14.21 1.22 10.23
CA LEU A 55 -13.06 0.34 10.22
C LEU A 55 -11.95 0.92 9.33
N PRO A 56 -10.67 0.85 9.74
CA PRO A 56 -9.55 1.28 8.90
C PRO A 56 -9.37 0.33 7.70
N THR A 57 -9.61 0.83 6.50
CA THR A 57 -9.53 0.06 5.24
C THR A 57 -8.26 -0.79 5.14
N PRO A 58 -7.03 -0.29 5.38
CA PRO A 58 -5.83 -1.11 5.20
C PRO A 58 -5.77 -2.36 6.09
N ILE A 59 -6.36 -2.30 7.28
CA ILE A 59 -6.39 -3.46 8.18
C ILE A 59 -7.36 -4.53 7.67
N ILE A 60 -8.53 -4.09 7.17
CA ILE A 60 -9.52 -5.01 6.61
C ILE A 60 -8.96 -5.66 5.35
N GLU A 61 -8.39 -4.88 4.44
CA GLU A 61 -7.74 -5.38 3.23
C GLU A 61 -6.65 -6.41 3.57
N ALA A 62 -5.76 -6.09 4.50
CA ALA A 62 -4.74 -7.03 4.96
C ALA A 62 -5.35 -8.30 5.56
N SER A 63 -6.45 -8.16 6.32
CA SER A 63 -7.10 -9.30 7.00
C SER A 63 -7.70 -10.31 6.03
N ILE A 64 -8.21 -9.85 4.87
CA ILE A 64 -8.81 -10.69 3.84
C ILE A 64 -7.81 -11.17 2.78
N SER A 65 -6.74 -10.38 2.54
CA SER A 65 -5.73 -10.70 1.52
C SER A 65 -4.65 -11.66 2.01
N LEU A 66 -4.34 -11.64 3.30
CA LEU A 66 -3.34 -12.52 3.91
C LEU A 66 -3.99 -13.81 4.37
N SER A 67 -3.44 -14.96 3.98
CA SER A 67 -3.81 -16.25 4.56
C SER A 67 -3.42 -16.33 6.04
N ASP A 68 -4.06 -17.21 6.79
CA ASP A 68 -3.73 -17.40 8.21
C ASP A 68 -2.26 -17.87 8.37
N THR A 69 -1.78 -18.74 7.49
CA THR A 69 -0.37 -19.15 7.46
C THR A 69 0.57 -17.96 7.26
N GLN A 70 0.24 -17.03 6.36
CA GLN A 70 1.05 -15.81 6.16
C GLN A 70 1.05 -14.92 7.40
N LYS A 71 -0.12 -14.74 8.06
CA LYS A 71 -0.23 -13.98 9.30
C LYS A 71 0.61 -14.60 10.42
N ASP A 72 0.59 -15.92 10.55
CA ASP A 72 1.35 -16.66 11.56
C ASP A 72 2.86 -16.56 11.35
N LEU A 73 3.32 -16.81 10.12
CA LEU A 73 4.73 -16.72 9.74
C LEU A 73 5.29 -15.29 9.77
N GLY A 74 4.42 -14.30 9.88
CA GLY A 74 4.79 -12.89 9.79
C GLY A 74 4.83 -12.40 8.35
N SER A 75 3.96 -11.44 8.03
CA SER A 75 3.82 -10.87 6.68
C SER A 75 3.64 -9.37 6.72
N VAL A 76 4.02 -8.74 5.63
CA VAL A 76 3.79 -7.33 5.36
C VAL A 76 2.79 -7.22 4.23
N PHE A 77 1.66 -6.58 4.49
CA PHE A 77 0.70 -6.20 3.47
C PHE A 77 0.95 -4.74 3.07
N VAL A 78 1.04 -4.46 1.78
CA VAL A 78 1.30 -3.13 1.23
C VAL A 78 0.22 -2.79 0.22
N ASP A 79 -0.57 -1.76 0.51
CA ASP A 79 -1.48 -1.15 -0.44
C ASP A 79 -0.84 0.12 -1.01
N LEU A 80 -0.39 0.06 -2.25
CA LEU A 80 0.18 1.18 -2.99
C LEU A 80 -0.94 1.90 -3.74
N GLY A 81 -1.55 2.87 -3.07
CA GLY A 81 -2.64 3.66 -3.60
C GLY A 81 -2.18 4.83 -4.48
N GLY A 82 -3.11 5.73 -4.77
CA GLY A 82 -2.84 6.94 -5.57
C GLY A 82 -2.02 7.97 -4.81
N THR A 83 -2.46 8.35 -3.61
CA THR A 83 -1.85 9.42 -2.79
C THR A 83 -1.15 8.91 -1.54
N THR A 84 -1.41 7.68 -1.14
CA THR A 84 -0.87 7.05 0.06
C THR A 84 -0.42 5.63 -0.22
N THR A 85 0.55 5.17 0.57
CA THR A 85 0.95 3.77 0.62
C THR A 85 0.76 3.28 2.05
N SER A 86 -0.12 2.29 2.24
CA SER A 86 -0.40 1.70 3.54
C SER A 86 0.46 0.45 3.74
N VAL A 87 1.07 0.33 4.92
CA VAL A 87 1.91 -0.80 5.30
C VAL A 87 1.35 -1.41 6.57
N VAL A 88 0.87 -2.65 6.47
CA VAL A 88 0.31 -3.42 7.60
C VAL A 88 1.21 -4.60 7.89
N ILE A 89 1.54 -4.81 9.15
CA ILE A 89 2.40 -5.92 9.59
C ILE A 89 1.61 -6.86 10.47
N TYR A 90 1.61 -8.13 10.11
CA TYR A 90 1.15 -9.25 10.93
C TYR A 90 2.33 -10.09 11.40
N LEU A 91 2.24 -10.67 12.59
CA LEU A 91 3.24 -11.58 13.14
C LEU A 91 2.62 -12.47 14.22
N GLY A 92 2.76 -13.79 14.10
CA GLY A 92 2.15 -14.76 15.01
C GLY A 92 0.62 -14.64 15.02
N GLY A 93 -0.01 -14.56 13.84
CA GLY A 93 -1.45 -14.42 13.68
C GLY A 93 -2.02 -13.05 14.05
N VAL A 94 -1.23 -12.15 14.64
CA VAL A 94 -1.70 -10.92 15.27
C VAL A 94 -1.28 -9.69 14.46
N PHE A 95 -2.20 -8.74 14.30
CA PHE A 95 -1.89 -7.41 13.81
C PHE A 95 -0.89 -6.70 14.73
N ARG A 96 0.21 -6.22 14.18
CA ARG A 96 1.28 -5.55 14.93
C ARG A 96 1.36 -4.06 14.67
N ARG A 97 1.23 -3.64 13.43
CA ARG A 97 1.44 -2.24 13.05
C ARG A 97 0.72 -1.87 11.77
N LEU A 98 0.20 -0.66 11.74
CA LEU A 98 -0.20 0.07 10.53
C LEU A 98 0.66 1.32 10.41
N ARG A 99 1.19 1.56 9.22
CA ARG A 99 1.80 2.83 8.82
C ARG A 99 1.17 3.26 7.51
N VAL A 100 0.87 4.55 7.40
CA VAL A 100 0.44 5.17 6.15
C VAL A 100 1.49 6.19 5.74
N LEU A 101 2.07 5.99 4.57
CA LEU A 101 3.08 6.86 3.99
C LEU A 101 2.36 7.85 3.05
N PRO A 102 2.70 9.16 3.07
CA PRO A 102 1.97 10.19 2.33
C PRO A 102 2.43 10.30 0.86
N PHE A 103 2.62 9.19 0.18
CA PHE A 103 2.98 9.10 -1.23
C PHE A 103 2.44 7.82 -1.86
N GLY A 104 2.23 7.87 -3.17
CA GLY A 104 1.69 6.78 -3.99
C GLY A 104 1.84 7.07 -5.48
N GLY A 105 1.02 6.45 -6.31
CA GLY A 105 1.08 6.57 -7.77
C GLY A 105 0.92 8.00 -8.31
N LYS A 106 0.28 8.90 -7.57
CA LYS A 106 0.16 10.32 -7.95
C LYS A 106 1.51 11.04 -7.93
N ASN A 107 2.43 10.62 -7.07
CA ASN A 107 3.77 11.20 -7.08
C ASN A 107 4.53 10.90 -8.37
N VAL A 108 4.27 9.74 -9.02
CA VAL A 108 4.80 9.47 -10.36
C VAL A 108 4.22 10.45 -11.37
N THR A 109 2.90 10.73 -11.32
CA THR A 109 2.27 11.74 -12.18
C THR A 109 2.92 13.12 -12.00
N LEU A 110 3.12 13.55 -10.74
CA LEU A 110 3.72 14.84 -10.43
C LEU A 110 5.17 14.94 -10.94
N ASP A 111 5.98 13.89 -10.78
CA ASP A 111 7.34 13.89 -11.30
C ASP A 111 7.39 13.97 -12.84
N LEU A 112 6.40 13.39 -13.51
CA LEU A 112 6.31 13.47 -14.98
C LEU A 112 5.97 14.89 -15.48
N THR A 113 5.44 15.77 -14.64
CA THR A 113 5.25 17.18 -15.03
C THR A 113 6.56 17.90 -15.30
N ASP A 114 7.70 17.43 -14.78
CA ASP A 114 9.04 17.93 -15.10
C ASP A 114 9.39 17.76 -16.58
N LEU A 115 8.68 16.86 -17.28
CA LEU A 115 8.74 16.74 -18.74
C LEU A 115 7.92 17.83 -19.44
N GLN A 116 7.57 18.93 -18.76
CA GLN A 116 6.72 20.00 -19.26
C GLN A 116 5.34 19.51 -19.71
N LEU A 117 4.76 18.61 -18.93
CA LEU A 117 3.41 18.09 -19.10
C LEU A 117 2.45 18.79 -18.15
N SER A 118 1.21 19.00 -18.58
CA SER A 118 0.12 19.27 -17.63
C SER A 118 -0.06 18.07 -16.70
N GLU A 119 -0.68 18.23 -15.54
CA GLU A 119 -0.95 17.10 -14.63
C GLU A 119 -1.85 16.05 -15.31
N GLU A 120 -2.79 16.48 -16.15
CA GLU A 120 -3.68 15.60 -16.90
C GLU A 120 -2.91 14.78 -17.95
N ASP A 121 -2.06 15.44 -18.75
CA ASP A 121 -1.20 14.76 -19.73
C ASP A 121 -0.21 13.83 -19.06
N ALA A 122 0.38 14.25 -17.94
CA ALA A 122 1.31 13.43 -17.15
C ALA A 122 0.63 12.15 -16.62
N ASP A 123 -0.64 12.24 -16.19
CA ASP A 123 -1.40 11.08 -15.76
C ASP A 123 -1.70 10.14 -16.94
N ALA A 124 -2.11 10.68 -18.08
CA ALA A 124 -2.32 9.91 -19.30
C ALA A 124 -1.02 9.25 -19.78
N VAL A 125 0.09 9.97 -19.79
CA VAL A 125 1.43 9.44 -20.14
C VAL A 125 1.86 8.34 -19.17
N LYS A 126 1.63 8.51 -17.87
CA LYS A 126 1.88 7.48 -16.87
C LYS A 126 1.12 6.19 -17.19
N LEU A 127 -0.16 6.30 -17.46
CA LEU A 127 -1.03 5.13 -17.70
C LEU A 127 -0.66 4.38 -18.99
N HIS A 128 -0.22 5.09 -20.03
CA HIS A 128 0.02 4.50 -21.36
C HIS A 128 1.47 4.10 -21.61
N TYR A 129 2.44 4.79 -21.02
CA TYR A 129 3.85 4.66 -21.40
C TYR A 129 4.79 4.36 -20.23
N ALA A 130 4.43 4.74 -18.99
CA ALA A 130 5.34 4.60 -17.88
C ALA A 130 5.51 3.15 -17.42
N GLY A 131 6.72 2.86 -16.98
CA GLY A 131 7.08 1.59 -16.34
C GLY A 131 8.07 1.78 -15.22
N ALA A 132 8.01 0.89 -14.25
CA ALA A 132 8.83 0.91 -13.05
C ALA A 132 10.31 0.52 -13.27
N THR A 133 10.72 0.23 -14.51
CA THR A 133 12.12 -0.05 -14.87
C THR A 133 12.49 0.63 -16.19
N THR A 134 13.79 0.82 -16.43
CA THR A 134 14.33 1.45 -17.65
C THR A 134 14.82 0.45 -18.69
N ASN A 135 14.55 -0.85 -18.52
CA ASN A 135 15.14 -1.91 -19.31
C ASN A 135 14.48 -2.11 -20.68
N ALA A 136 13.27 -1.58 -20.86
CA ALA A 136 12.49 -1.73 -22.09
C ALA A 136 12.20 -0.36 -22.73
N ASP A 137 11.73 -0.39 -23.98
CA ASP A 137 11.21 0.77 -24.72
C ASP A 137 12.23 1.91 -24.94
N ARG A 138 13.53 1.61 -24.97
CA ARG A 138 14.60 2.63 -25.03
C ARG A 138 14.53 3.53 -26.26
N GLU A 139 14.14 2.97 -27.41
CA GLU A 139 14.07 3.68 -28.70
C GLU A 139 12.65 4.21 -29.00
N LYS A 140 11.66 3.84 -28.17
CA LYS A 140 10.28 4.22 -28.39
C LYS A 140 10.04 5.66 -28.04
N THR A 141 9.37 6.39 -28.94
CA THR A 141 8.92 7.77 -28.75
C THR A 141 7.40 7.86 -28.97
N PHE A 142 6.80 8.87 -28.43
CA PHE A 142 5.42 9.28 -28.70
C PHE A 142 5.34 10.79 -28.85
N VAL A 143 4.29 11.25 -29.51
CA VAL A 143 4.08 12.67 -29.80
C VAL A 143 2.96 13.18 -28.90
N ILE A 144 3.16 14.34 -28.32
CA ILE A 144 2.14 15.07 -27.56
C ILE A 144 2.04 16.49 -28.08
N ARG A 145 0.91 17.14 -27.77
CA ARG A 145 0.80 18.58 -27.95
C ARG A 145 1.61 19.29 -26.87
N ASP A 146 2.30 20.35 -27.25
CA ASP A 146 3.04 21.18 -26.30
C ASP A 146 2.10 22.05 -25.46
N ILE A 147 2.60 22.69 -24.42
CA ILE A 147 1.87 23.57 -23.51
C ILE A 147 1.16 24.72 -24.24
N ASP A 148 1.69 25.16 -25.39
CA ASP A 148 1.07 26.17 -26.24
C ASP A 148 -0.22 25.69 -26.93
N GLY A 149 -0.52 24.38 -26.90
CA GLY A 149 -1.66 23.75 -27.52
C GLY A 149 -1.64 23.67 -29.05
N ILE A 150 -0.56 24.16 -29.68
CA ILE A 150 -0.40 24.30 -31.14
C ILE A 150 0.74 23.40 -31.64
N SER A 151 1.88 23.47 -30.98
CA SER A 151 3.08 22.70 -31.34
C SER A 151 2.98 21.25 -30.89
N GLU A 152 3.66 20.37 -31.62
CA GLU A 152 3.81 18.98 -31.25
C GLU A 152 5.29 18.71 -30.91
N ARG A 153 5.53 17.90 -29.90
CA ARG A 153 6.87 17.47 -29.53
C ARG A 153 6.91 15.97 -29.26
N SER A 154 8.08 15.39 -29.50
CA SER A 154 8.33 13.99 -29.24
C SER A 154 8.98 13.78 -27.89
N ILE A 155 8.45 12.83 -27.11
CA ILE A 155 9.00 12.40 -25.82
C ILE A 155 9.47 10.96 -25.95
N ARG A 156 10.64 10.64 -25.39
CA ARG A 156 11.13 9.27 -25.33
C ARG A 156 10.50 8.53 -24.15
N VAL A 157 10.01 7.33 -24.37
CA VAL A 157 9.49 6.47 -23.31
C VAL A 157 10.56 6.17 -22.25
N LEU A 158 11.83 6.12 -22.65
CA LEU A 158 12.94 5.98 -21.70
C LEU A 158 12.98 7.11 -20.67
N ASP A 159 12.71 8.35 -21.05
CA ASP A 159 12.73 9.49 -20.12
C ASP A 159 11.54 9.39 -19.14
N VAL A 160 10.36 9.04 -19.62
CA VAL A 160 9.19 8.74 -18.78
C VAL A 160 9.51 7.62 -17.78
N ASN A 161 10.14 6.54 -18.25
CA ASN A 161 10.50 5.41 -17.38
C ASN A 161 11.56 5.77 -16.35
N ARG A 162 12.45 6.73 -16.62
CA ARG A 162 13.45 7.19 -15.63
C ARG A 162 12.78 7.87 -14.43
N TYR A 163 11.80 8.74 -14.67
CA TYR A 163 11.05 9.38 -13.60
C TYR A 163 10.20 8.35 -12.83
N ALA A 164 9.43 7.54 -13.55
CA ALA A 164 8.56 6.56 -12.95
C ALA A 164 9.34 5.52 -12.12
N ALA A 165 10.42 4.97 -12.66
CA ALA A 165 11.27 3.99 -11.97
C ALA A 165 11.93 4.59 -10.72
N ALA A 166 12.44 5.82 -10.80
CA ALA A 166 13.07 6.50 -9.66
C ALA A 166 12.05 6.68 -8.51
N ARG A 167 10.84 7.18 -8.82
CA ARG A 167 9.79 7.35 -7.80
C ARG A 167 9.31 6.02 -7.23
N MET A 168 9.07 5.03 -8.07
CA MET A 168 8.64 3.72 -7.59
C MET A 168 9.68 3.06 -6.69
N LYS A 169 10.96 3.19 -7.05
CA LYS A 169 12.07 2.70 -6.21
C LYS A 169 12.11 3.41 -4.87
N GLU A 170 11.92 4.73 -4.83
CA GLU A 170 11.84 5.49 -3.59
C GLU A 170 10.66 5.04 -2.71
N ILE A 171 9.47 4.84 -3.29
CA ILE A 171 8.30 4.34 -2.55
C ILE A 171 8.61 2.98 -1.93
N ILE A 172 9.14 2.04 -2.71
CA ILE A 172 9.48 0.70 -2.24
C ILE A 172 10.54 0.76 -1.14
N ALA A 173 11.58 1.58 -1.31
CA ALA A 173 12.62 1.76 -0.30
C ALA A 173 12.06 2.28 1.03
N ASN A 174 11.11 3.22 0.99
CA ASN A 174 10.44 3.73 2.19
C ASN A 174 9.55 2.67 2.86
N VAL A 175 8.88 1.81 2.09
CA VAL A 175 8.15 0.66 2.63
C VAL A 175 9.11 -0.28 3.36
N VAL A 176 10.21 -0.67 2.72
CA VAL A 176 11.25 -1.54 3.32
C VAL A 176 11.85 -0.90 4.57
N ALA A 177 12.17 0.40 4.53
CA ALA A 177 12.66 1.14 5.68
C ALA A 177 11.64 1.14 6.84
N THR A 178 10.34 1.28 6.54
CA THR A 178 9.27 1.21 7.54
C THR A 178 9.23 -0.16 8.24
N VAL A 179 9.41 -1.24 7.50
CA VAL A 179 9.47 -2.60 8.06
C VAL A 179 10.74 -2.79 8.89
N ASN A 180 11.89 -2.32 8.40
CA ASN A 180 13.16 -2.38 9.13
C ASN A 180 13.07 -1.67 10.50
N HIS A 181 12.48 -0.48 10.54
CA HIS A 181 12.27 0.29 11.78
C HIS A 181 11.21 -0.32 12.72
N SER A 182 10.45 -1.30 12.26
CA SER A 182 9.48 -1.99 13.12
C SER A 182 10.11 -2.97 14.10
N GLY A 183 11.36 -3.35 13.89
CA GLY A 183 12.08 -4.34 14.70
C GLY A 183 11.68 -5.80 14.44
N VAL A 184 10.81 -6.06 13.46
CA VAL A 184 10.33 -7.44 13.16
C VAL A 184 10.81 -8.00 11.83
N LEU A 185 11.70 -7.30 11.11
CA LEU A 185 12.14 -7.70 9.76
C LEU A 185 12.62 -9.17 9.69
N ASN A 186 13.43 -9.61 10.65
CA ASN A 186 13.98 -10.97 10.68
C ASN A 186 12.94 -12.06 11.00
N ARG A 187 11.70 -11.66 11.23
CA ARG A 187 10.56 -12.52 11.56
C ARG A 187 9.47 -12.49 10.48
N ILE A 188 9.73 -11.86 9.35
CA ILE A 188 8.80 -11.75 8.20
C ILE A 188 9.11 -12.89 7.22
N GLU A 189 8.70 -14.12 7.57
CA GLU A 189 8.90 -15.31 6.74
C GLU A 189 7.79 -15.49 5.70
N GLY A 190 6.58 -15.00 5.99
CA GLY A 190 5.43 -14.99 5.08
C GLY A 190 5.56 -13.97 3.91
N GLY A 191 6.59 -13.11 3.97
CA GLY A 191 6.95 -12.19 2.90
C GLY A 191 6.07 -10.94 2.80
N TYR A 192 6.13 -10.31 1.64
CA TYR A 192 5.37 -9.09 1.31
C TYR A 192 4.23 -9.40 0.36
N VAL A 193 3.04 -8.90 0.63
CA VAL A 193 1.89 -8.95 -0.28
C VAL A 193 1.55 -7.54 -0.72
N TRP A 194 1.68 -7.27 -2.01
CA TRP A 194 1.47 -5.96 -2.61
C TRP A 194 0.14 -5.90 -3.35
N THR A 195 -0.57 -4.79 -3.17
CA THR A 195 -1.84 -4.48 -3.83
C THR A 195 -1.95 -2.98 -4.13
N GLY A 196 -3.10 -2.55 -4.62
CA GLY A 196 -3.41 -1.16 -4.93
C GLY A 196 -3.16 -0.80 -6.39
N GLY A 197 -3.73 0.33 -6.81
CA GLY A 197 -3.62 0.80 -8.20
C GLY A 197 -2.18 1.11 -8.65
N GLY A 198 -1.31 1.47 -7.71
CA GLY A 198 0.08 1.80 -8.03
C GLY A 198 0.91 0.60 -8.49
N ILE A 199 0.56 -0.63 -8.09
CA ILE A 199 1.27 -1.83 -8.58
C ILE A 199 0.93 -2.19 -10.03
N ALA A 200 -0.14 -1.62 -10.59
CA ALA A 200 -0.52 -1.83 -11.98
C ALA A 200 0.41 -1.12 -12.97
N LEU A 201 1.32 -0.27 -12.49
CA LEU A 201 2.33 0.35 -13.35
C LEU A 201 3.19 -0.75 -14.00
N ALA A 202 3.40 -0.63 -15.30
CA ALA A 202 4.12 -1.66 -16.06
C ALA A 202 5.49 -1.98 -15.42
N ARG A 203 5.87 -3.25 -15.40
CA ARG A 203 7.15 -3.75 -14.87
C ARG A 203 7.37 -3.51 -13.36
N THR A 204 6.32 -3.24 -12.58
CA THR A 204 6.44 -3.11 -11.12
C THR A 204 6.91 -4.41 -10.48
N GLU A 205 6.46 -5.58 -10.94
CA GLU A 205 6.96 -6.85 -10.43
C GLU A 205 8.46 -7.05 -10.66
N GLU A 206 8.98 -6.60 -11.82
CA GLU A 206 10.41 -6.66 -12.13
C GLU A 206 11.21 -5.82 -11.11
N LEU A 207 10.72 -4.63 -10.80
CA LEU A 207 11.33 -3.77 -9.79
C LEU A 207 11.23 -4.40 -8.39
N LEU A 208 10.08 -4.93 -8.00
CA LEU A 208 9.90 -5.60 -6.72
C LEU A 208 10.87 -6.78 -6.54
N ARG A 209 11.12 -7.58 -7.61
CA ARG A 209 12.09 -8.67 -7.58
C ARG A 209 13.51 -8.21 -7.28
N SER A 210 13.88 -7.00 -7.67
CA SER A 210 15.20 -6.45 -7.40
C SER A 210 15.35 -5.84 -6.01
N GLU A 211 14.27 -5.32 -5.44
CA GLU A 211 14.29 -4.52 -4.21
C GLU A 211 13.79 -5.28 -2.98
N VAL A 212 12.93 -6.27 -3.17
CA VAL A 212 12.25 -6.97 -2.07
C VAL A 212 12.45 -8.47 -2.18
N ARG A 213 12.83 -9.11 -1.08
CA ARG A 213 12.90 -10.56 -1.00
C ARG A 213 11.52 -11.11 -0.63
N ASN A 214 11.13 -12.22 -1.27
CA ASN A 214 9.91 -12.97 -0.97
C ASN A 214 8.66 -12.05 -0.98
N PHE A 215 8.10 -11.84 -2.16
CA PHE A 215 6.89 -11.05 -2.34
C PHE A 215 5.87 -11.77 -3.23
N SER A 216 4.62 -11.39 -3.11
CA SER A 216 3.53 -11.69 -4.03
C SER A 216 2.74 -10.42 -4.35
N THR A 217 2.11 -10.40 -5.50
CA THR A 217 1.19 -9.32 -5.88
C THR A 217 -0.24 -9.84 -5.79
N TYR A 218 -1.14 -9.04 -5.24
CA TYR A 218 -2.54 -9.37 -5.11
C TYR A 218 -3.38 -8.35 -5.86
N THR A 219 -3.91 -8.75 -7.00
CA THR A 219 -4.70 -7.88 -7.89
C THR A 219 -6.22 -8.10 -7.78
N GLN A 220 -6.68 -9.00 -6.90
CA GLN A 220 -8.05 -9.50 -6.91
C GLN A 220 -8.86 -9.19 -5.64
N LEU A 221 -8.81 -7.96 -5.12
CA LEU A 221 -9.78 -7.54 -4.09
C LEU A 221 -11.24 -7.52 -4.60
N LEU A 222 -11.44 -7.44 -5.91
CA LEU A 222 -12.77 -7.35 -6.54
C LEU A 222 -13.55 -8.68 -6.65
N GLN A 223 -12.93 -9.83 -6.40
CA GLN A 223 -13.65 -11.13 -6.50
C GLN A 223 -14.53 -11.47 -5.28
N TYR A 224 -14.45 -10.70 -4.20
CA TYR A 224 -15.25 -10.95 -3.01
C TYR A 224 -16.55 -10.13 -2.93
N VAL A 225 -16.78 -9.21 -3.86
CA VAL A 225 -17.96 -8.32 -3.85
C VAL A 225 -19.12 -8.86 -4.69
N ASP A 226 -18.89 -9.85 -5.57
CA ASP A 226 -19.90 -10.38 -6.52
C ASP A 226 -20.34 -11.82 -6.20
N LYS A 227 -20.62 -12.14 -4.96
CA LYS A 227 -21.27 -13.43 -4.60
C LYS A 227 -22.33 -13.22 -3.53
N ASP A 228 -23.34 -12.41 -3.87
CA ASP A 228 -24.68 -12.47 -3.27
C ASP A 228 -25.72 -12.22 -4.37
#